data_b36db3669788370267bd1357f1bff25c
#
_entry.id   b36db3669788370267bd1357f1bff25c
#
_cell.length_a   1.000
_cell.length_b   1.000
_cell.length_c   1.000
_cell.angle_alpha   90.00
_cell.angle_beta   90.00
_cell.angle_gamma   90.00
#
_symmetry.space_group_name_H-M   'P 1'
#
loop_
_entity.id
_entity.type
_entity.pdbx_description
1 polymer ?
#
loop_
_entity_poly.entity_id
_entity_poly.type
_entity_poly.pdbx_seq_one_letter_code
_entity_poly.pdbx_strand_id
1 'polypeptide(L)'
;MLPLPSLPKSASLGGHRKGKFMKTTLVKSLFRETDKFIDKEVVLNGWVRKIRDQKNFGFIELNDGTFFKGVQVVFDQNLPNFADVAALSISSSIQVVGKVVKSQGAGQSFEVMASKVDIVQKADLEYPLQNKRHSFEFLREIAHLRPRTNTFSAVFRVRSVLAYAIHKFFQDQGFVYVTTPIITGSDAEGAGEMFRVTTLKLDKPPRSADGKIDNSQDFFGKETNLTVSGQLNGETFCAAFRNIYTFGPTFRAENSNTSRHAAEFWMIEPEIAFADLSADMELGEAMIKSIIKYVMAECPEEMEFFNQFVEKGLFDKLNNVLNSEFGRVTYTEAIDILKKTSKKFEYAVEWGMDLQSEHERYLAEEHFKKPVFVTDYPKGIKAFYMKMNEDGKTVRAMDLLAPGIGEIIGGSQREDNLEILESRMREIGLHPEEYSFYTDLRRYGSFPHAGFGLGFERMLMYITGMTNIRDVIPFPRTPKNALF
;
A
#
# COMPACT_ATOMS: atom_id res chain seq x y z
N MET A 1 35.00 -9.74 -19.26
CA MET A 1 33.73 -9.25 -19.81
C MET A 1 33.40 -10.11 -21.03
N LEU A 2 32.48 -11.03 -20.90
CA LEU A 2 31.95 -11.82 -22.04
C LEU A 2 30.74 -11.05 -22.60
N PRO A 3 30.56 -10.95 -23.91
CA PRO A 3 29.44 -10.24 -24.51
C PRO A 3 28.14 -11.04 -24.30
N LEU A 4 27.09 -10.35 -23.92
CA LEU A 4 25.73 -10.91 -23.79
C LEU A 4 25.26 -11.45 -25.16
N PRO A 5 24.60 -12.60 -25.21
CA PRO A 5 24.05 -13.13 -26.45
C PRO A 5 22.88 -12.26 -26.96
N SER A 6 22.86 -11.98 -28.24
CA SER A 6 21.79 -11.26 -28.92
C SER A 6 20.46 -12.03 -28.82
N LEU A 7 19.40 -11.35 -28.41
CA LEU A 7 18.05 -11.89 -28.38
C LEU A 7 17.60 -12.36 -29.79
N PRO A 8 16.92 -13.46 -29.94
CA PRO A 8 16.46 -13.94 -31.24
C PRO A 8 15.38 -13.01 -31.80
N LYS A 9 15.50 -12.69 -33.09
CA LYS A 9 14.49 -11.95 -33.84
C LYS A 9 13.15 -12.71 -33.80
N SER A 10 12.10 -12.04 -33.38
CA SER A 10 10.75 -12.57 -33.28
C SER A 10 10.30 -13.28 -34.58
N ALA A 11 9.86 -14.53 -34.43
CA ALA A 11 9.18 -15.28 -35.48
C ALA A 11 7.83 -14.59 -35.77
N SER A 12 7.59 -14.35 -37.06
CA SER A 12 6.34 -13.79 -37.58
C SER A 12 5.20 -14.79 -37.39
N LEU A 13 4.27 -14.54 -36.50
CA LEU A 13 2.97 -15.17 -36.46
C LEU A 13 2.07 -14.53 -37.53
N GLY A 14 1.45 -15.38 -38.35
CA GLY A 14 0.76 -15.03 -39.56
C GLY A 14 -0.44 -14.09 -39.45
N GLY A 15 -0.57 -13.30 -40.52
CA GLY A 15 -1.82 -12.93 -41.17
C GLY A 15 -2.88 -12.15 -40.35
N HIS A 16 -2.55 -10.98 -39.77
CA HIS A 16 -3.57 -9.99 -39.46
C HIS A 16 -3.30 -8.71 -40.26
N ARG A 17 -4.37 -8.13 -40.84
CA ARG A 17 -4.34 -6.90 -41.65
C ARG A 17 -3.40 -5.88 -41.02
N LYS A 18 -2.36 -5.48 -41.74
CA LYS A 18 -1.48 -4.36 -41.38
C LYS A 18 -2.27 -3.04 -41.50
N GLY A 19 -3.13 -2.76 -40.49
CA GLY A 19 -3.45 -1.39 -40.17
C GLY A 19 -2.15 -0.74 -39.67
N LYS A 20 -1.69 0.30 -40.35
CA LYS A 20 -0.60 1.16 -39.93
C LYS A 20 -1.07 1.78 -38.60
N PHE A 21 -0.67 1.21 -37.44
CA PHE A 21 -0.89 1.87 -36.16
C PHE A 21 -0.18 3.21 -36.24
N MET A 22 -0.93 4.30 -36.36
CA MET A 22 -0.36 5.64 -36.20
C MET A 22 0.23 5.73 -34.82
N LYS A 23 1.46 6.26 -34.73
CA LYS A 23 2.15 6.41 -33.44
C LYS A 23 1.30 7.32 -32.55
N THR A 24 0.69 6.75 -31.52
CA THR A 24 -0.15 7.50 -30.59
C THR A 24 0.70 8.35 -29.65
N THR A 25 0.23 9.55 -29.35
CA THR A 25 0.82 10.46 -28.38
C THR A 25 0.17 10.22 -27.02
N LEU A 26 0.96 10.12 -25.96
CA LEU A 26 0.43 9.94 -24.60
C LEU A 26 0.02 11.29 -23.99
N VAL A 27 -1.09 11.31 -23.28
CA VAL A 27 -1.55 12.51 -22.56
C VAL A 27 -0.49 13.02 -21.58
N LYS A 28 0.21 12.11 -20.88
CA LYS A 28 1.35 12.47 -20.01
C LYS A 28 2.42 13.28 -20.75
N SER A 29 2.75 12.90 -21.99
CA SER A 29 3.76 13.61 -22.77
C SER A 29 3.32 15.03 -23.14
N LEU A 30 2.03 15.23 -23.45
CA LEU A 30 1.48 16.55 -23.73
C LEU A 30 1.62 17.50 -22.52
N PHE A 31 1.36 17.02 -21.32
CA PHE A 31 1.49 17.82 -20.10
C PHE A 31 2.94 18.07 -19.67
N ARG A 32 3.82 17.08 -19.86
CA ARG A 32 5.24 17.19 -19.41
C ARG A 32 6.14 17.90 -20.43
N GLU A 33 5.75 17.90 -21.70
CA GLU A 33 6.58 18.41 -22.80
C GLU A 33 5.75 19.31 -23.75
N THR A 34 4.84 20.10 -23.21
CA THR A 34 3.84 20.88 -23.96
C THR A 34 4.42 21.62 -25.16
N ASP A 35 5.55 22.33 -24.96
CA ASP A 35 6.17 23.16 -26.02
C ASP A 35 6.62 22.35 -27.24
N LYS A 36 6.90 21.04 -27.05
CA LYS A 36 7.29 20.16 -28.18
C LYS A 36 6.09 19.84 -29.08
N PHE A 37 4.86 20.00 -28.58
CA PHE A 37 3.65 19.59 -29.28
C PHE A 37 2.82 20.77 -29.80
N ILE A 38 3.02 21.97 -29.32
CA ILE A 38 2.31 23.16 -29.81
C ILE A 38 2.46 23.24 -31.35
N ASP A 39 1.34 23.53 -32.03
CA ASP A 39 1.17 23.58 -33.47
C ASP A 39 1.39 22.26 -34.22
N LYS A 40 1.60 21.14 -33.54
CA LYS A 40 1.73 19.81 -34.15
C LYS A 40 0.43 19.02 -34.10
N GLU A 41 0.25 18.17 -35.10
CA GLU A 41 -0.81 17.16 -35.11
C GLU A 41 -0.42 15.98 -34.23
N VAL A 42 -1.39 15.51 -33.45
CA VAL A 42 -1.25 14.36 -32.55
C VAL A 42 -2.39 13.37 -32.74
N VAL A 43 -2.14 12.11 -32.38
CA VAL A 43 -3.16 11.06 -32.34
C VAL A 43 -3.28 10.59 -30.89
N LEU A 44 -4.47 10.75 -30.32
CA LEU A 44 -4.80 10.38 -28.94
C LEU A 44 -5.81 9.24 -28.94
N ASN A 45 -5.60 8.25 -28.09
CA ASN A 45 -6.60 7.22 -27.77
C ASN A 45 -6.97 7.39 -26.29
N GLY A 46 -8.26 7.26 -25.97
CA GLY A 46 -8.66 7.38 -24.58
C GLY A 46 -10.15 7.28 -24.37
N TRP A 47 -10.54 7.62 -23.16
CA TRP A 47 -11.92 7.58 -22.72
C TRP A 47 -12.45 8.98 -22.45
N VAL A 48 -13.71 9.20 -22.82
CA VAL A 48 -14.46 10.43 -22.50
C VAL A 48 -14.69 10.51 -20.99
N ARG A 49 -14.11 11.51 -20.34
CA ARG A 49 -14.34 11.82 -18.92
C ARG A 49 -15.47 12.80 -18.70
N LYS A 50 -15.54 13.81 -19.59
CA LYS A 50 -16.62 14.80 -19.64
C LYS A 50 -16.86 15.17 -21.09
N ILE A 51 -18.08 15.54 -21.40
CA ILE A 51 -18.45 16.11 -22.68
C ILE A 51 -19.41 17.28 -22.45
N ARG A 52 -19.26 18.33 -23.25
CA ARG A 52 -20.15 19.50 -23.27
C ARG A 52 -20.38 19.88 -24.72
N ASP A 53 -21.63 19.85 -25.14
CA ASP A 53 -22.06 20.35 -26.45
C ASP A 53 -22.53 21.81 -26.32
N GLN A 54 -22.15 22.65 -27.31
CA GLN A 54 -22.54 24.06 -27.42
C GLN A 54 -23.11 24.38 -28.82
N LYS A 55 -23.95 23.49 -29.38
CA LYS A 55 -24.61 23.55 -30.66
C LYS A 55 -23.69 23.48 -31.90
N ASN A 56 -22.68 24.37 -32.01
CA ASN A 56 -21.79 24.46 -33.16
C ASN A 56 -20.40 23.87 -32.91
N PHE A 57 -20.05 23.69 -31.64
CA PHE A 57 -18.79 23.08 -31.19
C PHE A 57 -19.01 22.44 -29.84
N GLY A 58 -18.06 21.67 -29.37
CA GLY A 58 -18.10 21.06 -28.06
C GLY A 58 -16.72 20.77 -27.52
N PHE A 59 -16.70 20.31 -26.25
CA PHE A 59 -15.50 19.98 -25.53
C PHE A 59 -15.59 18.55 -24.98
N ILE A 60 -14.54 17.79 -25.17
CA ILE A 60 -14.34 16.48 -24.54
C ILE A 60 -13.12 16.59 -23.61
N GLU A 61 -13.27 16.19 -22.36
CA GLU A 61 -12.14 15.84 -21.53
C GLU A 61 -11.77 14.38 -21.81
N LEU A 62 -10.64 14.16 -22.51
CA LEU A 62 -10.13 12.84 -22.87
C LEU A 62 -9.00 12.45 -21.91
N ASN A 63 -9.06 11.24 -21.38
CA ASN A 63 -8.00 10.67 -20.56
C ASN A 63 -7.60 9.30 -21.09
N ASP A 64 -6.29 9.11 -21.30
CA ASP A 64 -5.72 7.87 -21.82
C ASP A 64 -5.18 6.93 -20.71
N GLY A 65 -5.35 7.32 -19.45
CA GLY A 65 -4.85 6.58 -18.32
C GLY A 65 -3.38 6.84 -17.97
N THR A 66 -2.61 7.59 -18.78
CA THR A 66 -1.18 7.83 -18.53
C THR A 66 -0.91 9.00 -17.61
N PHE A 67 -1.89 9.88 -17.43
CA PHE A 67 -1.78 11.07 -16.57
C PHE A 67 -3.04 11.29 -15.74
N PHE A 68 -2.92 11.96 -14.60
CA PHE A 68 -4.06 12.21 -13.73
C PHE A 68 -5.09 13.13 -14.38
N LYS A 69 -4.63 14.24 -14.98
CA LYS A 69 -5.50 15.19 -15.68
C LYS A 69 -5.84 14.67 -17.09
N GLY A 70 -7.06 14.92 -17.52
CA GLY A 70 -7.46 14.74 -18.92
C GLY A 70 -7.06 15.92 -19.78
N VAL A 71 -6.95 15.71 -21.10
CA VAL A 71 -6.72 16.76 -22.07
C VAL A 71 -8.06 17.26 -22.63
N GLN A 72 -8.21 18.56 -22.77
CA GLN A 72 -9.37 19.14 -23.46
C GLN A 72 -9.22 18.99 -24.97
N VAL A 73 -10.19 18.35 -25.58
CA VAL A 73 -10.36 18.23 -27.02
C VAL A 73 -11.53 19.10 -27.44
N VAL A 74 -11.29 20.02 -28.35
CA VAL A 74 -12.33 20.88 -28.97
C VAL A 74 -12.74 20.23 -30.28
N PHE A 75 -14.01 20.04 -30.51
CA PHE A 75 -14.58 19.54 -31.75
C PHE A 75 -15.68 20.46 -32.24
N ASP A 76 -15.88 20.58 -33.57
CA ASP A 76 -16.85 21.47 -34.16
C ASP A 76 -17.63 20.80 -35.29
N GLN A 77 -18.58 21.54 -35.89
CA GLN A 77 -19.47 21.09 -36.96
C GLN A 77 -18.75 20.72 -38.28
N ASN A 78 -17.44 20.98 -38.40
CA ASN A 78 -16.64 20.53 -39.54
C ASN A 78 -16.34 19.03 -39.49
N LEU A 79 -16.53 18.39 -38.32
CA LEU A 79 -16.41 16.94 -38.20
C LEU A 79 -17.57 16.26 -38.95
N PRO A 80 -17.30 15.30 -39.86
CA PRO A 80 -18.36 14.59 -40.60
C PRO A 80 -19.37 13.88 -39.71
N ASN A 81 -18.94 13.47 -38.49
CA ASN A 81 -19.74 12.76 -37.50
C ASN A 81 -20.02 13.62 -36.25
N PHE A 82 -20.08 14.93 -36.37
CA PHE A 82 -20.28 15.86 -35.25
C PHE A 82 -21.45 15.45 -34.35
N ALA A 83 -22.61 15.13 -34.91
CA ALA A 83 -23.78 14.74 -34.14
C ALA A 83 -23.55 13.48 -33.28
N ASP A 84 -22.85 12.49 -33.85
CA ASP A 84 -22.49 11.26 -33.10
C ASP A 84 -21.49 11.54 -31.96
N VAL A 85 -20.51 12.42 -32.22
CA VAL A 85 -19.52 12.84 -31.21
C VAL A 85 -20.19 13.63 -30.09
N ALA A 86 -21.07 14.58 -30.42
CA ALA A 86 -21.81 15.37 -29.44
C ALA A 86 -22.74 14.51 -28.57
N ALA A 87 -23.22 13.37 -29.10
CA ALA A 87 -24.08 12.43 -28.39
C ALA A 87 -23.30 11.35 -27.59
N LEU A 88 -21.96 11.46 -27.44
CA LEU A 88 -21.18 10.51 -26.69
C LEU A 88 -21.50 10.60 -25.18
N SER A 89 -21.50 9.45 -24.55
CA SER A 89 -21.59 9.35 -23.08
C SER A 89 -20.20 9.21 -22.43
N ILE A 90 -20.14 9.51 -21.14
CA ILE A 90 -18.94 9.30 -20.31
C ILE A 90 -18.53 7.82 -20.40
N SER A 91 -17.22 7.58 -20.41
CA SER A 91 -16.60 6.26 -20.55
C SER A 91 -16.58 5.70 -21.97
N SER A 92 -17.19 6.36 -22.98
CA SER A 92 -16.99 5.99 -24.37
C SER A 92 -15.51 6.06 -24.74
N SER A 93 -15.03 5.11 -25.54
CA SER A 93 -13.64 5.08 -26.02
C SER A 93 -13.56 5.68 -27.42
N ILE A 94 -12.59 6.55 -27.63
CA ILE A 94 -12.41 7.30 -28.89
C ILE A 94 -10.93 7.38 -29.29
N GLN A 95 -10.71 7.57 -30.60
CA GLN A 95 -9.44 8.06 -31.10
C GLN A 95 -9.65 9.46 -31.67
N VAL A 96 -8.74 10.38 -31.31
CA VAL A 96 -8.76 11.77 -31.78
C VAL A 96 -7.50 12.03 -32.58
N VAL A 97 -7.64 12.59 -33.77
CA VAL A 97 -6.56 13.25 -34.52
C VAL A 97 -6.82 14.75 -34.42
N GLY A 98 -5.82 15.52 -34.02
CA GLY A 98 -6.01 16.96 -33.88
C GLY A 98 -4.72 17.73 -33.65
N LYS A 99 -4.82 19.03 -33.83
CA LYS A 99 -3.69 19.96 -33.60
C LYS A 99 -3.66 20.46 -32.18
N VAL A 100 -2.51 20.40 -31.52
CA VAL A 100 -2.30 21.00 -30.22
C VAL A 100 -2.14 22.49 -30.36
N VAL A 101 -2.94 23.27 -29.63
CA VAL A 101 -2.90 24.73 -29.66
C VAL A 101 -2.82 25.28 -28.23
N LYS A 102 -2.30 26.50 -28.08
CA LYS A 102 -2.37 27.21 -26.80
C LYS A 102 -3.83 27.47 -26.46
N SER A 103 -4.25 27.14 -25.25
CA SER A 103 -5.63 27.42 -24.82
C SER A 103 -5.85 28.91 -24.60
N GLN A 104 -7.04 29.39 -24.94
CA GLN A 104 -7.50 30.72 -24.63
C GLN A 104 -8.17 30.79 -23.23
N GLY A 105 -8.45 29.63 -22.62
CA GLY A 105 -9.10 29.54 -21.31
C GLY A 105 -8.09 29.60 -20.15
N ALA A 106 -8.48 30.24 -19.05
CA ALA A 106 -7.61 30.41 -17.87
C ALA A 106 -7.29 29.09 -17.10
N GLY A 107 -7.96 27.98 -17.40
CA GLY A 107 -7.85 26.73 -16.64
C GLY A 107 -6.83 25.72 -17.17
N GLN A 108 -6.22 25.97 -18.34
CA GLN A 108 -5.31 25.03 -18.99
C GLN A 108 -4.36 25.74 -19.97
N SER A 109 -3.15 25.21 -20.13
CA SER A 109 -2.12 25.82 -20.99
C SER A 109 -2.30 25.51 -22.47
N PHE A 110 -2.94 24.41 -22.81
CA PHE A 110 -3.15 23.94 -24.18
C PHE A 110 -4.46 23.17 -24.33
N GLU A 111 -4.89 22.98 -25.56
CA GLU A 111 -6.03 22.14 -25.94
C GLU A 111 -5.76 21.48 -27.30
N VAL A 112 -6.55 20.49 -27.67
CA VAL A 112 -6.42 19.78 -28.96
C VAL A 112 -7.63 20.11 -29.84
N MET A 113 -7.39 20.79 -30.94
CA MET A 113 -8.41 21.04 -31.96
C MET A 113 -8.57 19.81 -32.86
N ALA A 114 -9.65 19.06 -32.70
CA ALA A 114 -9.89 17.83 -33.40
C ALA A 114 -10.15 18.08 -34.87
N SER A 115 -9.39 17.39 -35.73
CA SER A 115 -9.66 17.29 -37.18
C SER A 115 -10.39 15.98 -37.52
N LYS A 116 -10.32 14.97 -36.65
CA LYS A 116 -11.02 13.69 -36.80
C LYS A 116 -11.28 13.09 -35.41
N VAL A 117 -12.47 12.51 -35.22
CA VAL A 117 -12.81 11.72 -34.05
C VAL A 117 -13.41 10.38 -34.49
N ASP A 118 -12.70 9.30 -34.27
CA ASP A 118 -13.19 7.95 -34.48
C ASP A 118 -13.77 7.39 -33.18
N ILE A 119 -15.03 7.00 -33.18
CA ILE A 119 -15.69 6.36 -32.05
C ILE A 119 -15.34 4.89 -32.07
N VAL A 120 -14.53 4.43 -31.11
CA VAL A 120 -14.14 3.03 -30.96
C VAL A 120 -15.31 2.22 -30.40
N GLN A 121 -15.88 2.71 -29.28
CA GLN A 121 -17.04 2.10 -28.64
C GLN A 121 -17.80 3.16 -27.83
N LYS A 122 -19.10 3.25 -28.05
CA LYS A 122 -20.01 4.05 -27.21
C LYS A 122 -20.23 3.30 -25.88
N ALA A 123 -20.18 4.00 -24.76
CA ALA A 123 -20.57 3.43 -23.48
C ALA A 123 -22.09 3.38 -23.38
N ASP A 124 -22.60 2.36 -22.68
CA ASP A 124 -24.01 2.21 -22.38
C ASP A 124 -24.52 3.38 -21.52
N LEU A 125 -25.78 3.75 -21.72
CA LEU A 125 -26.45 4.81 -20.94
C LEU A 125 -26.64 4.42 -19.46
N GLU A 126 -26.66 3.11 -19.17
CA GLU A 126 -26.72 2.58 -17.79
C GLU A 126 -25.38 2.65 -17.04
N TYR A 127 -24.31 3.19 -17.66
CA TYR A 127 -23.01 3.34 -17.00
C TYR A 127 -23.16 4.03 -15.63
N PRO A 128 -22.77 3.39 -14.52
CA PRO A 128 -23.18 3.84 -13.18
C PRO A 128 -22.43 5.10 -12.70
N LEU A 129 -21.22 5.37 -13.25
CA LEU A 129 -20.40 6.52 -12.86
C LEU A 129 -20.77 7.76 -13.68
N GLN A 130 -21.93 8.31 -13.41
CA GLN A 130 -22.40 9.55 -14.03
C GLN A 130 -21.69 10.78 -13.46
N ASN A 131 -21.83 11.94 -14.12
CA ASN A 131 -21.21 13.21 -13.70
C ASN A 131 -21.91 13.80 -12.43
N LYS A 132 -21.82 13.06 -11.32
CA LYS A 132 -22.31 13.45 -10.00
C LYS A 132 -21.36 12.91 -8.92
N ARG A 133 -21.49 13.43 -7.70
CA ARG A 133 -20.76 12.88 -6.55
C ARG A 133 -21.32 11.50 -6.19
N HIS A 134 -20.43 10.54 -6.02
CA HIS A 134 -20.73 9.19 -5.54
C HIS A 134 -20.19 9.00 -4.13
N SER A 135 -20.90 8.28 -3.27
CA SER A 135 -20.39 7.90 -1.95
C SER A 135 -19.32 6.80 -2.07
N PHE A 136 -18.42 6.73 -1.10
CA PHE A 136 -17.42 5.67 -1.09
C PHE A 136 -18.02 4.28 -0.89
N GLU A 137 -19.14 4.18 -0.14
CA GLU A 137 -19.90 2.94 0.02
C GLU A 137 -20.36 2.39 -1.34
N PHE A 138 -21.04 3.21 -2.13
CA PHE A 138 -21.45 2.84 -3.49
C PHE A 138 -20.24 2.45 -4.37
N LEU A 139 -19.13 3.20 -4.28
CA LEU A 139 -17.94 2.91 -5.08
C LEU A 139 -17.24 1.61 -4.66
N ARG A 140 -17.44 1.13 -3.42
CA ARG A 140 -16.99 -0.21 -2.99
C ARG A 140 -17.82 -1.33 -3.59
N GLU A 141 -19.12 -1.12 -3.80
CA GLU A 141 -20.02 -2.09 -4.44
C GLU A 141 -19.65 -2.30 -5.92
N ILE A 142 -19.12 -1.27 -6.58
CA ILE A 142 -18.65 -1.31 -7.97
C ILE A 142 -17.11 -1.14 -8.05
N ALA A 143 -16.38 -1.86 -7.19
CA ALA A 143 -14.93 -1.71 -7.06
C ALA A 143 -14.17 -1.83 -8.40
N HIS A 144 -14.65 -2.66 -9.34
CA HIS A 144 -14.09 -2.83 -10.68
C HIS A 144 -14.21 -1.58 -11.57
N LEU A 145 -15.13 -0.65 -11.29
CA LEU A 145 -15.29 0.59 -12.03
C LEU A 145 -14.71 1.81 -11.33
N ARG A 146 -14.58 1.78 -10.00
CA ARG A 146 -14.14 2.94 -9.23
C ARG A 146 -12.77 3.53 -9.63
N PRO A 147 -11.79 2.79 -10.20
CA PRO A 147 -10.55 3.38 -10.70
C PRO A 147 -10.76 4.46 -11.79
N ARG A 148 -11.94 4.48 -12.42
CA ARG A 148 -12.31 5.49 -13.40
C ARG A 148 -12.74 6.83 -12.78
N THR A 149 -12.90 6.92 -11.46
CA THR A 149 -13.15 8.18 -10.75
C THR A 149 -11.86 8.92 -10.46
N ASN A 150 -11.90 10.23 -10.25
CA ASN A 150 -10.69 11.00 -9.94
C ASN A 150 -10.04 10.54 -8.63
N THR A 151 -10.83 10.34 -7.56
CA THR A 151 -10.31 9.92 -6.26
C THR A 151 -9.56 8.60 -6.36
N PHE A 152 -10.16 7.58 -6.95
CA PHE A 152 -9.51 6.26 -7.03
C PHE A 152 -8.43 6.17 -8.11
N SER A 153 -8.53 6.98 -9.17
CA SER A 153 -7.42 7.16 -10.10
C SER A 153 -6.18 7.72 -9.37
N ALA A 154 -6.37 8.75 -8.53
CA ALA A 154 -5.28 9.32 -7.74
C ALA A 154 -4.74 8.31 -6.73
N VAL A 155 -5.60 7.64 -5.94
CA VAL A 155 -5.19 6.64 -4.94
C VAL A 155 -4.33 5.54 -5.56
N PHE A 156 -4.77 4.94 -6.67
CA PHE A 156 -4.05 3.80 -7.25
C PHE A 156 -2.78 4.20 -8.02
N ARG A 157 -2.70 5.45 -8.49
CA ARG A 157 -1.44 6.02 -9.01
C ARG A 157 -0.43 6.19 -7.89
N VAL A 158 -0.83 6.83 -6.79
CA VAL A 158 0.04 6.99 -5.62
C VAL A 158 0.41 5.63 -5.03
N ARG A 159 -0.52 4.65 -4.97
CA ARG A 159 -0.21 3.27 -4.54
C ARG A 159 0.93 2.66 -5.36
N SER A 160 0.89 2.82 -6.68
CA SER A 160 1.93 2.29 -7.57
C SER A 160 3.29 2.96 -7.34
N VAL A 161 3.30 4.28 -7.22
CA VAL A 161 4.54 5.05 -6.99
C VAL A 161 5.11 4.78 -5.60
N LEU A 162 4.26 4.68 -4.57
CA LEU A 162 4.65 4.34 -3.21
C LEU A 162 5.33 2.96 -3.14
N ALA A 163 4.77 1.95 -3.83
CA ALA A 163 5.39 0.62 -3.87
C ALA A 163 6.79 0.67 -4.48
N TYR A 164 6.96 1.41 -5.59
CA TYR A 164 8.27 1.61 -6.18
C TYR A 164 9.23 2.40 -5.27
N ALA A 165 8.74 3.44 -4.59
CA ALA A 165 9.54 4.24 -3.65
C ALA A 165 10.11 3.38 -2.51
N ILE A 166 9.34 2.43 -1.99
CA ILE A 166 9.76 1.49 -0.96
C ILE A 166 10.87 0.58 -1.49
N HIS A 167 10.65 -0.07 -2.64
CA HIS A 167 11.69 -0.90 -3.25
C HIS A 167 12.96 -0.10 -3.53
N LYS A 168 12.82 1.11 -4.07
CA LYS A 168 13.96 2.00 -4.35
C LYS A 168 14.74 2.35 -3.08
N PHE A 169 14.03 2.71 -1.99
CA PHE A 169 14.67 3.06 -0.72
C PHE A 169 15.57 1.94 -0.20
N PHE A 170 15.07 0.72 -0.15
CA PHE A 170 15.83 -0.41 0.38
C PHE A 170 16.95 -0.85 -0.56
N GLN A 171 16.68 -0.96 -1.86
CA GLN A 171 17.69 -1.42 -2.83
C GLN A 171 18.83 -0.41 -3.03
N ASP A 172 18.55 0.89 -2.99
CA ASP A 172 19.61 1.92 -3.03
C ASP A 172 20.56 1.82 -1.82
N GLN A 173 20.14 1.25 -0.71
CA GLN A 173 20.94 0.99 0.49
C GLN A 173 21.53 -0.44 0.53
N GLY A 174 21.37 -1.21 -0.53
CA GLY A 174 21.95 -2.54 -0.65
C GLY A 174 21.18 -3.65 0.08
N PHE A 175 19.92 -3.41 0.46
CA PHE A 175 19.05 -4.46 0.99
C PHE A 175 18.66 -5.47 -0.09
N VAL A 176 18.59 -6.74 0.27
CA VAL A 176 18.10 -7.81 -0.59
C VAL A 176 16.60 -8.00 -0.40
N TYR A 177 15.83 -7.92 -1.48
CA TYR A 177 14.40 -8.26 -1.45
C TYR A 177 14.21 -9.78 -1.37
N VAL A 178 13.47 -10.24 -0.38
CA VAL A 178 13.19 -11.66 -0.13
C VAL A 178 11.69 -11.92 -0.23
N THR A 179 11.31 -12.95 -0.95
CA THR A 179 9.94 -13.46 -0.98
C THR A 179 9.80 -14.64 -0.02
N THR A 180 8.93 -14.50 0.97
CA THR A 180 8.63 -15.55 1.96
C THR A 180 7.37 -16.31 1.59
N PRO A 181 7.17 -17.54 2.12
CA PRO A 181 5.98 -18.32 1.83
C PRO A 181 4.69 -17.63 2.26
N ILE A 182 3.69 -17.64 1.38
CA ILE A 182 2.32 -17.18 1.70
C ILE A 182 1.55 -18.26 2.47
N ILE A 183 1.80 -19.54 2.14
CA ILE A 183 1.24 -20.67 2.88
C ILE A 183 2.29 -21.15 3.87
N THR A 184 1.95 -21.15 5.14
CA THR A 184 2.87 -21.48 6.24
C THR A 184 2.28 -22.53 7.18
N GLY A 185 3.15 -23.30 7.81
CA GLY A 185 2.79 -24.17 8.92
C GLY A 185 3.19 -23.60 10.29
N SER A 186 3.63 -22.33 10.37
CA SER A 186 4.03 -21.66 11.61
C SER A 186 3.21 -20.38 11.82
N ASP A 187 2.91 -20.06 13.08
CA ASP A 187 2.32 -18.79 13.49
C ASP A 187 3.43 -17.85 13.98
N ALA A 188 3.67 -16.79 13.25
CA ALA A 188 4.72 -15.81 13.59
C ALA A 188 4.38 -14.95 14.80
N GLU A 189 3.09 -14.73 15.08
CA GLU A 189 2.64 -13.88 16.19
C GLU A 189 2.27 -14.70 17.45
N GLY A 190 2.05 -16.02 17.29
CA GLY A 190 1.76 -16.95 18.39
C GLY A 190 0.33 -16.88 18.95
N ALA A 191 -0.56 -16.09 18.35
CA ALA A 191 -1.95 -15.91 18.76
C ALA A 191 -2.84 -15.39 17.62
N GLY A 192 -2.37 -15.42 16.37
CA GLY A 192 -3.08 -14.85 15.23
C GLY A 192 -4.29 -15.72 14.80
N GLU A 193 -5.44 -15.09 14.57
CA GLU A 193 -6.52 -15.75 13.83
C GLU A 193 -6.10 -15.91 12.37
N MET A 194 -5.70 -17.14 11.99
CA MET A 194 -5.19 -17.44 10.66
C MET A 194 -6.26 -18.06 9.76
N PHE A 195 -6.25 -17.71 8.49
CA PHE A 195 -7.03 -18.41 7.48
C PHE A 195 -6.39 -19.77 7.19
N ARG A 196 -7.15 -20.84 7.41
CA ARG A 196 -6.68 -22.21 7.11
C ARG A 196 -6.66 -22.46 5.60
N VAL A 197 -5.57 -23.08 5.12
CA VAL A 197 -5.43 -23.58 3.76
C VAL A 197 -5.52 -25.10 3.79
N THR A 198 -6.52 -25.67 3.11
CA THR A 198 -6.76 -27.12 3.10
C THR A 198 -7.37 -27.56 1.77
N THR A 199 -7.04 -28.77 1.33
CA THR A 199 -7.67 -29.47 0.21
C THR A 199 -8.63 -30.58 0.69
N LEU A 200 -8.77 -30.77 2.01
CA LEU A 200 -9.70 -31.73 2.57
C LEU A 200 -11.16 -31.28 2.33
N LYS A 201 -12.04 -32.26 2.11
CA LYS A 201 -13.47 -31.96 2.01
C LYS A 201 -14.04 -31.58 3.38
N LEU A 202 -14.58 -30.37 3.50
CA LEU A 202 -15.07 -29.83 4.76
C LEU A 202 -16.31 -30.56 5.30
N ASP A 203 -17.12 -31.15 4.42
CA ASP A 203 -18.32 -31.90 4.79
C ASP A 203 -18.00 -33.29 5.35
N LYS A 204 -16.84 -33.87 5.00
CA LYS A 204 -16.43 -35.20 5.46
C LYS A 204 -14.89 -35.28 5.54
N PRO A 205 -14.25 -34.56 6.46
CA PRO A 205 -12.80 -34.62 6.59
C PRO A 205 -12.35 -36.00 7.16
N PRO A 206 -11.20 -36.52 6.76
CA PRO A 206 -10.61 -37.70 7.38
C PRO A 206 -10.35 -37.43 8.86
N ARG A 207 -10.50 -38.48 9.69
CA ARG A 207 -10.29 -38.35 11.14
C ARG A 207 -9.34 -39.43 11.64
N SER A 208 -8.48 -39.05 12.57
CA SER A 208 -7.63 -39.92 13.34
C SER A 208 -8.44 -40.73 14.40
N ALA A 209 -7.81 -41.69 15.05
CA ALA A 209 -8.45 -42.57 16.02
C ALA A 209 -9.03 -41.81 17.23
N ASP A 210 -8.49 -40.62 17.58
CA ASP A 210 -8.96 -39.72 18.64
C ASP A 210 -10.10 -38.79 18.18
N GLY A 211 -10.57 -38.96 16.93
CA GLY A 211 -11.67 -38.17 16.37
C GLY A 211 -11.30 -36.78 15.81
N LYS A 212 -10.05 -36.35 15.92
CA LYS A 212 -9.56 -35.10 15.33
C LYS A 212 -9.42 -35.23 13.82
N ILE A 213 -9.36 -34.09 13.12
CA ILE A 213 -9.05 -34.05 11.68
C ILE A 213 -7.64 -34.61 11.47
N ASP A 214 -7.52 -35.59 10.57
CA ASP A 214 -6.23 -36.18 10.19
C ASP A 214 -5.58 -35.33 9.09
N ASN A 215 -4.80 -34.34 9.52
CA ASN A 215 -4.09 -33.43 8.62
C ASN A 215 -2.95 -34.11 7.83
N SER A 216 -2.54 -35.35 8.20
CA SER A 216 -1.54 -36.12 7.43
C SER A 216 -2.04 -36.47 6.03
N GLN A 217 -3.37 -36.46 5.82
CA GLN A 217 -4.02 -36.70 4.53
C GLN A 217 -4.29 -35.42 3.72
N ASP A 218 -3.96 -34.26 4.26
CA ASP A 218 -4.05 -32.99 3.52
C ASP A 218 -2.85 -32.83 2.56
N PHE A 219 -2.94 -31.86 1.64
CA PHE A 219 -1.95 -31.66 0.57
C PHE A 219 -0.52 -31.53 1.10
N PHE A 220 -0.30 -30.81 2.20
CA PHE A 220 1.02 -30.59 2.80
C PHE A 220 1.36 -31.63 3.90
N GLY A 221 0.49 -32.59 4.16
CA GLY A 221 0.70 -33.59 5.22
C GLY A 221 0.65 -33.05 6.65
N LYS A 222 0.24 -31.80 6.82
CA LYS A 222 0.08 -31.08 8.10
C LYS A 222 -0.88 -29.91 7.95
N GLU A 223 -1.28 -29.32 9.07
CA GLU A 223 -2.05 -28.10 9.06
C GLU A 223 -1.24 -26.94 8.49
N THR A 224 -1.86 -26.17 7.58
CA THR A 224 -1.27 -24.99 6.96
C THR A 224 -2.25 -23.85 6.90
N ASN A 225 -1.72 -22.64 6.92
CA ASN A 225 -2.49 -21.40 6.99
C ASN A 225 -1.91 -20.35 6.03
N LEU A 226 -2.69 -19.29 5.75
CA LEU A 226 -2.15 -18.09 5.14
C LEU A 226 -1.33 -17.31 6.16
N THR A 227 -0.18 -16.79 5.76
CA THR A 227 0.78 -16.12 6.65
C THR A 227 0.22 -14.82 7.25
N VAL A 228 0.59 -14.55 8.50
CA VAL A 228 0.35 -13.27 9.18
C VAL A 228 1.56 -12.33 9.11
N SER A 229 2.75 -12.85 8.72
CA SER A 229 4.00 -12.09 8.58
C SER A 229 5.05 -12.91 7.85
N GLY A 230 5.92 -12.24 7.11
CA GLY A 230 7.11 -12.84 6.50
C GLY A 230 8.35 -12.82 7.40
N GLN A 231 8.27 -12.24 8.59
CA GLN A 231 9.42 -11.94 9.46
C GLN A 231 10.27 -13.17 9.80
N LEU A 232 9.69 -14.25 10.36
CA LEU A 232 10.48 -15.38 10.82
C LEU A 232 11.30 -16.04 9.70
N ASN A 233 10.72 -16.14 8.51
CA ASN A 233 11.43 -16.61 7.33
C ASN A 233 12.44 -15.57 6.80
N GLY A 234 12.11 -14.28 6.89
CA GLY A 234 13.00 -13.17 6.53
C GLY A 234 14.28 -13.16 7.37
N GLU A 235 14.17 -13.35 8.69
CA GLU A 235 15.33 -13.43 9.59
C GLU A 235 16.35 -14.51 9.17
N THR A 236 15.91 -15.62 8.55
CA THR A 236 16.83 -16.65 8.05
C THR A 236 17.73 -16.13 6.95
N PHE A 237 17.21 -15.24 6.11
CA PHE A 237 17.98 -14.57 5.04
C PHE A 237 18.84 -13.43 5.57
N CYS A 238 18.40 -12.74 6.63
CA CYS A 238 19.20 -11.74 7.32
C CYS A 238 20.53 -12.34 7.83
N ALA A 239 20.52 -13.57 8.33
CA ALA A 239 21.71 -14.32 8.73
C ALA A 239 22.71 -14.61 7.60
N ALA A 240 22.31 -14.45 6.33
CA ALA A 240 23.14 -14.71 5.17
C ALA A 240 23.45 -13.45 4.35
N PHE A 241 22.50 -12.53 4.24
CA PHE A 241 22.58 -11.34 3.37
C PHE A 241 22.75 -10.03 4.13
N ARG A 242 22.81 -10.07 5.46
CA ARG A 242 22.98 -8.93 6.36
C ARG A 242 21.73 -8.05 6.45
N ASN A 243 21.30 -7.41 5.37
CA ASN A 243 20.14 -6.53 5.33
C ASN A 243 19.17 -7.02 4.27
N ILE A 244 17.96 -7.34 4.69
CA ILE A 244 16.91 -7.83 3.81
C ILE A 244 15.61 -7.06 4.06
N TYR A 245 14.68 -7.18 3.14
CA TYR A 245 13.30 -6.79 3.38
C TYR A 245 12.34 -7.71 2.64
N THR A 246 11.18 -7.95 3.24
CA THR A 246 10.03 -8.52 2.55
C THR A 246 9.08 -7.39 2.12
N PHE A 247 8.32 -7.62 1.09
CA PHE A 247 7.16 -6.83 0.71
C PHE A 247 6.13 -7.79 0.15
N GLY A 248 5.27 -8.28 1.00
CA GLY A 248 4.40 -9.41 0.69
C GLY A 248 2.99 -9.29 1.28
N PRO A 249 2.06 -10.10 0.74
CA PRO A 249 0.70 -10.17 1.25
C PRO A 249 0.67 -10.82 2.64
N THR A 250 -0.20 -10.29 3.48
CA THR A 250 -0.42 -10.69 4.87
C THR A 250 -1.91 -10.87 5.10
N PHE A 251 -2.29 -11.87 5.88
CA PHE A 251 -3.67 -12.28 6.08
C PHE A 251 -4.00 -12.40 7.56
N ARG A 252 -5.11 -11.80 8.00
CA ARG A 252 -5.61 -11.91 9.38
C ARG A 252 -7.11 -12.19 9.34
N ALA A 253 -7.55 -13.27 10.00
CA ALA A 253 -8.95 -13.70 10.03
C ALA A 253 -9.78 -12.98 11.12
N GLU A 254 -9.24 -11.93 11.71
CA GLU A 254 -9.89 -11.14 12.76
C GLU A 254 -11.28 -10.63 12.30
N ASN A 255 -12.30 -10.86 13.11
CA ASN A 255 -13.62 -10.34 12.85
C ASN A 255 -13.75 -8.85 13.25
N SER A 256 -12.91 -8.02 12.64
CA SER A 256 -12.85 -6.57 12.90
C SER A 256 -13.45 -5.76 11.75
N ASN A 257 -14.42 -4.90 12.03
CA ASN A 257 -15.09 -4.02 11.06
C ASN A 257 -14.62 -2.56 11.14
N THR A 258 -13.44 -2.29 11.67
CA THR A 258 -12.93 -0.92 11.75
C THR A 258 -12.51 -0.36 10.39
N SER A 259 -12.27 0.93 10.31
CA SER A 259 -11.74 1.59 9.10
C SER A 259 -10.26 1.28 8.83
N ARG A 260 -9.57 0.60 9.75
CA ARG A 260 -8.12 0.34 9.69
C ARG A 260 -7.76 -1.13 9.48
N HIS A 261 -8.75 -2.06 9.48
CA HIS A 261 -8.53 -3.49 9.34
C HIS A 261 -9.10 -4.02 8.02
N ALA A 262 -8.30 -4.87 7.38
CA ALA A 262 -8.67 -5.69 6.25
C ALA A 262 -8.12 -7.11 6.48
N ALA A 263 -8.79 -8.12 5.94
CA ALA A 263 -8.37 -9.51 6.09
C ALA A 263 -7.14 -9.86 5.21
N GLU A 264 -6.89 -9.05 4.17
CA GLU A 264 -5.75 -9.15 3.26
C GLU A 264 -5.16 -7.75 3.06
N PHE A 265 -3.87 -7.61 3.31
CA PHE A 265 -3.11 -6.37 3.17
C PHE A 265 -1.64 -6.69 2.90
N TRP A 266 -0.78 -5.69 2.72
CA TRP A 266 0.63 -5.89 2.42
C TRP A 266 1.50 -5.33 3.54
N MET A 267 2.54 -6.10 3.89
CA MET A 267 3.55 -5.69 4.87
C MET A 267 4.90 -5.48 4.22
N ILE A 268 5.61 -4.47 4.70
CA ILE A 268 7.02 -4.23 4.42
C ILE A 268 7.76 -4.55 5.72
N GLU A 269 8.66 -5.53 5.68
CA GLU A 269 9.33 -6.06 6.87
C GLU A 269 10.83 -6.16 6.61
N PRO A 270 11.62 -5.09 6.88
CA PRO A 270 13.09 -5.15 6.87
C PRO A 270 13.63 -5.85 8.09
N GLU A 271 14.77 -6.54 7.91
CA GLU A 271 15.60 -7.08 8.98
C GLU A 271 17.06 -6.68 8.74
N ILE A 272 17.71 -6.15 9.77
CA ILE A 272 19.08 -5.63 9.74
C ILE A 272 19.97 -6.35 10.74
N ALA A 273 21.03 -6.97 10.26
CA ALA A 273 22.00 -7.66 11.09
C ALA A 273 22.99 -6.70 11.73
N PHE A 274 23.47 -7.08 12.91
CA PHE A 274 24.41 -6.30 13.73
C PHE A 274 23.87 -4.91 14.10
N ALA A 275 22.56 -4.86 14.34
CA ALA A 275 21.82 -3.66 14.67
C ALA A 275 21.09 -3.82 16.02
N ASP A 276 20.93 -2.70 16.71
CA ASP A 276 20.12 -2.57 17.91
C ASP A 276 18.81 -1.82 17.62
N LEU A 277 18.01 -1.59 18.65
CA LEU A 277 16.74 -0.88 18.54
C LEU A 277 16.92 0.56 18.01
N SER A 278 18.04 1.25 18.34
CA SER A 278 18.30 2.62 17.86
C SER A 278 18.50 2.65 16.35
N ALA A 279 19.29 1.73 15.82
CA ALA A 279 19.50 1.61 14.38
C ALA A 279 18.21 1.28 13.62
N ASP A 280 17.34 0.48 14.22
CA ASP A 280 16.03 0.13 13.66
C ASP A 280 15.09 1.36 13.61
N MET A 281 15.05 2.17 14.67
CA MET A 281 14.32 3.44 14.68
C MET A 281 14.84 4.42 13.62
N GLU A 282 16.16 4.53 13.47
CA GLU A 282 16.79 5.40 12.45
C GLU A 282 16.43 4.96 11.02
N LEU A 283 16.42 3.65 10.76
CA LEU A 283 15.98 3.10 9.47
C LEU A 283 14.51 3.42 9.20
N GLY A 284 13.63 3.23 10.21
CA GLY A 284 12.20 3.54 10.11
C GLY A 284 11.94 5.02 9.81
N GLU A 285 12.61 5.94 10.53
CA GLU A 285 12.50 7.37 10.29
C GLU A 285 13.00 7.74 8.87
N ALA A 286 14.16 7.25 8.47
CA ALA A 286 14.73 7.51 7.15
C ALA A 286 13.81 7.01 6.03
N MET A 287 13.24 5.81 6.18
CA MET A 287 12.31 5.23 5.21
C MET A 287 11.06 6.09 5.05
N ILE A 288 10.37 6.43 6.16
CA ILE A 288 9.13 7.22 6.12
C ILE A 288 9.38 8.57 5.41
N LYS A 289 10.44 9.27 5.79
CA LYS A 289 10.81 10.55 5.16
C LYS A 289 11.12 10.40 3.67
N SER A 290 11.88 9.39 3.29
CA SER A 290 12.26 9.14 1.91
C SER A 290 11.05 8.85 1.01
N ILE A 291 10.14 7.96 1.43
CA ILE A 291 8.97 7.57 0.63
C ILE A 291 7.95 8.70 0.50
N ILE A 292 7.72 9.49 1.56
CA ILE A 292 6.86 10.69 1.49
C ILE A 292 7.43 11.69 0.48
N LYS A 293 8.72 12.01 0.61
CA LYS A 293 9.40 12.95 -0.31
C LYS A 293 9.32 12.49 -1.75
N TYR A 294 9.52 11.20 -2.00
CA TYR A 294 9.46 10.61 -3.33
C TYR A 294 8.05 10.70 -3.93
N VAL A 295 7.02 10.33 -3.18
CA VAL A 295 5.62 10.40 -3.65
C VAL A 295 5.20 11.84 -3.94
N MET A 296 5.54 12.80 -3.07
CA MET A 296 5.22 14.21 -3.30
C MET A 296 5.88 14.77 -4.57
N ALA A 297 7.08 14.30 -4.90
CA ALA A 297 7.80 14.72 -6.10
C ALA A 297 7.25 14.07 -7.39
N GLU A 298 6.89 12.80 -7.35
CA GLU A 298 6.49 12.03 -8.54
C GLU A 298 4.98 12.12 -8.86
N CYS A 299 4.15 12.46 -7.87
CA CYS A 299 2.69 12.56 -7.98
C CYS A 299 2.13 13.93 -7.59
N PRO A 300 2.69 15.06 -8.08
CA PRO A 300 2.29 16.38 -7.59
C PRO A 300 0.82 16.69 -7.89
N GLU A 301 0.26 16.26 -9.02
CA GLU A 301 -1.12 16.50 -9.40
C GLU A 301 -2.11 15.71 -8.52
N GLU A 302 -1.79 14.46 -8.21
CA GLU A 302 -2.57 13.61 -7.33
C GLU A 302 -2.51 14.11 -5.88
N MET A 303 -1.35 14.52 -5.42
CA MET A 303 -1.17 15.04 -4.06
C MET A 303 -1.89 16.38 -3.87
N GLU A 304 -1.86 17.28 -4.86
CA GLU A 304 -2.66 18.51 -4.84
C GLU A 304 -4.16 18.19 -4.77
N PHE A 305 -4.63 17.19 -5.54
CA PHE A 305 -6.01 16.72 -5.49
C PHE A 305 -6.39 16.24 -4.08
N PHE A 306 -5.54 15.45 -3.42
CA PHE A 306 -5.81 14.98 -2.06
C PHE A 306 -5.85 16.13 -1.06
N ASN A 307 -4.90 17.06 -1.13
CA ASN A 307 -4.86 18.22 -0.24
C ASN A 307 -6.10 19.12 -0.39
N GLN A 308 -6.63 19.24 -1.61
CA GLN A 308 -7.80 20.07 -1.89
C GLN A 308 -9.13 19.39 -1.56
N PHE A 309 -9.29 18.10 -1.88
CA PHE A 309 -10.59 17.42 -1.91
C PHE A 309 -10.76 16.29 -0.91
N VAL A 310 -9.69 15.78 -0.31
CA VAL A 310 -9.73 14.63 0.61
C VAL A 310 -9.39 15.05 2.03
N GLU A 311 -8.19 15.60 2.25
CA GLU A 311 -7.73 16.06 3.56
C GLU A 311 -7.11 17.45 3.44
N LYS A 312 -7.87 18.48 3.83
CA LYS A 312 -7.36 19.85 3.84
C LYS A 312 -6.23 19.97 4.87
N GLY A 313 -5.07 20.50 4.44
CA GLY A 313 -3.88 20.59 5.29
C GLY A 313 -2.99 19.34 5.22
N LEU A 314 -3.22 18.43 4.27
CA LEU A 314 -2.40 17.24 4.06
C LEU A 314 -0.91 17.59 3.88
N PHE A 315 -0.60 18.65 3.12
CA PHE A 315 0.78 19.08 2.92
C PHE A 315 1.44 19.55 4.21
N ASP A 316 0.73 20.24 5.08
CA ASP A 316 1.26 20.69 6.38
C ASP A 316 1.60 19.48 7.27
N LYS A 317 0.71 18.47 7.29
CA LYS A 317 0.91 17.21 8.00
C LYS A 317 2.16 16.48 7.48
N LEU A 318 2.28 16.29 6.17
CA LEU A 318 3.42 15.59 5.57
C LEU A 318 4.73 16.36 5.72
N ASN A 319 4.71 17.69 5.59
CA ASN A 319 5.87 18.54 5.81
C ASN A 319 6.32 18.54 7.29
N ASN A 320 5.40 18.42 8.23
CA ASN A 320 5.78 18.23 9.64
C ASN A 320 6.61 16.95 9.80
N VAL A 321 6.18 15.83 9.21
CA VAL A 321 6.96 14.57 9.25
C VAL A 321 8.34 14.74 8.60
N LEU A 322 8.40 15.38 7.43
CA LEU A 322 9.67 15.55 6.70
C LEU A 322 10.68 16.40 7.46
N ASN A 323 10.22 17.43 8.19
CA ASN A 323 11.08 18.44 8.82
C ASN A 323 11.30 18.20 10.32
N SER A 324 10.57 17.29 10.95
CA SER A 324 10.74 16.96 12.37
C SER A 324 11.79 15.88 12.56
N GLU A 325 12.59 15.98 13.61
CA GLU A 325 13.24 14.84 14.23
C GLU A 325 12.18 14.07 15.03
N PHE A 326 12.10 12.75 14.86
CA PHE A 326 11.08 11.96 15.52
C PHE A 326 11.34 11.89 17.02
N GLY A 327 10.27 12.00 17.82
CA GLY A 327 10.36 11.85 19.26
C GLY A 327 10.71 10.43 19.66
N ARG A 328 11.29 10.27 20.87
CA ARG A 328 11.54 8.96 21.49
C ARG A 328 11.07 9.03 22.93
N VAL A 329 10.32 8.03 23.36
CA VAL A 329 9.79 7.93 24.72
C VAL A 329 9.63 6.45 25.08
N THR A 330 9.94 6.07 26.30
CA THR A 330 9.66 4.71 26.77
C THR A 330 8.16 4.53 27.03
N TYR A 331 7.67 3.30 26.96
CA TYR A 331 6.28 2.97 27.30
C TYR A 331 5.93 3.44 28.72
N THR A 332 6.84 3.26 29.68
CA THR A 332 6.63 3.70 31.08
C THR A 332 6.43 5.22 31.15
N GLU A 333 7.30 5.99 30.49
CA GLU A 333 7.16 7.45 30.42
C GLU A 333 5.88 7.87 29.66
N ALA A 334 5.51 7.15 28.59
CA ALA A 334 4.28 7.40 27.86
C ALA A 334 3.03 7.20 28.74
N ILE A 335 2.99 6.13 29.55
CA ILE A 335 1.93 5.92 30.56
C ILE A 335 1.90 7.06 31.58
N ASP A 336 3.05 7.54 32.04
CA ASP A 336 3.13 8.67 32.96
C ASP A 336 2.61 9.98 32.35
N ILE A 337 2.91 10.24 31.08
CA ILE A 337 2.39 11.38 30.33
C ILE A 337 0.87 11.29 30.23
N LEU A 338 0.35 10.11 29.86
CA LEU A 338 -1.09 9.88 29.71
C LEU A 338 -1.85 10.02 31.06
N LYS A 339 -1.26 9.60 32.17
CA LYS A 339 -1.85 9.75 33.51
C LYS A 339 -1.86 11.18 34.02
N LYS A 340 -0.88 11.99 33.60
CA LYS A 340 -0.75 13.40 34.04
C LYS A 340 -1.64 14.37 33.26
N THR A 341 -2.19 13.98 32.13
CA THR A 341 -3.06 14.86 31.34
C THR A 341 -4.44 15.04 32.00
N SER A 342 -5.07 16.19 31.76
CA SER A 342 -6.47 16.43 32.14
C SER A 342 -7.47 15.81 31.14
N LYS A 343 -7.01 15.28 30.01
CA LYS A 343 -7.84 14.62 29.02
C LYS A 343 -8.41 13.31 29.60
N LYS A 344 -9.71 13.12 29.41
CA LYS A 344 -10.37 11.85 29.78
C LYS A 344 -10.29 10.90 28.59
N PHE A 345 -9.83 9.69 28.82
CA PHE A 345 -9.81 8.60 27.86
C PHE A 345 -10.99 7.66 28.11
N GLU A 346 -11.45 6.98 27.07
CA GLU A 346 -12.48 5.94 27.15
C GLU A 346 -11.90 4.67 27.79
N TYR A 347 -10.65 4.34 27.44
CA TYR A 347 -9.94 3.18 27.96
C TYR A 347 -9.00 3.58 29.12
N ALA A 348 -8.86 2.66 30.07
CA ALA A 348 -7.98 2.86 31.23
C ALA A 348 -6.51 3.01 30.80
N VAL A 349 -5.80 3.92 31.49
CA VAL A 349 -4.35 4.10 31.32
C VAL A 349 -3.63 3.41 32.46
N GLU A 350 -3.22 2.15 32.24
CA GLU A 350 -2.52 1.35 33.24
C GLU A 350 -1.27 0.72 32.64
N TRP A 351 -0.22 0.58 33.46
CA TRP A 351 1.02 -0.06 33.04
C TRP A 351 0.77 -1.57 32.79
N GLY A 352 1.23 -2.07 31.66
CA GLY A 352 1.03 -3.47 31.27
C GLY A 352 -0.15 -3.69 30.31
N MET A 353 -0.93 -2.65 29.97
CA MET A 353 -2.00 -2.70 28.98
C MET A 353 -1.54 -2.13 27.64
N ASP A 354 -2.12 -2.63 26.55
CA ASP A 354 -1.88 -2.06 25.20
C ASP A 354 -2.37 -0.61 25.14
N LEU A 355 -1.57 0.24 24.48
CA LEU A 355 -2.00 1.59 24.12
C LEU A 355 -3.14 1.49 23.09
N GLN A 356 -4.26 2.13 23.41
CA GLN A 356 -5.38 2.22 22.49
C GLN A 356 -5.19 3.40 21.52
N SER A 357 -5.87 3.40 20.39
CA SER A 357 -5.75 4.46 19.37
C SER A 357 -5.91 5.88 19.91
N GLU A 358 -6.72 6.09 20.94
CA GLU A 358 -6.87 7.40 21.58
C GLU A 358 -5.63 7.83 22.36
N HIS A 359 -4.92 6.87 22.98
CA HIS A 359 -3.66 7.10 23.69
C HIS A 359 -2.54 7.44 22.71
N GLU A 360 -2.40 6.67 21.63
CA GLU A 360 -1.43 6.88 20.56
C GLU A 360 -1.59 8.25 19.90
N ARG A 361 -2.84 8.60 19.58
CA ARG A 361 -3.15 9.90 18.99
C ARG A 361 -2.85 11.05 19.93
N TYR A 362 -3.18 10.93 21.22
CA TYR A 362 -2.84 11.95 22.19
C TYR A 362 -1.32 12.19 22.25
N LEU A 363 -0.53 11.11 22.30
CA LEU A 363 0.93 11.22 22.32
C LEU A 363 1.44 11.92 21.05
N ALA A 364 1.05 11.46 19.87
CA ALA A 364 1.59 11.98 18.61
C ALA A 364 1.03 13.36 18.24
N GLU A 365 -0.28 13.64 18.49
CA GLU A 365 -0.96 14.84 18.00
C GLU A 365 -0.98 15.99 19.02
N GLU A 366 -1.15 15.69 20.31
CA GLU A 366 -1.34 16.72 21.34
C GLU A 366 -0.07 16.95 22.17
N HIS A 367 0.63 15.89 22.59
CA HIS A 367 1.82 16.01 23.44
C HIS A 367 3.08 16.31 22.63
N PHE A 368 3.50 15.40 21.72
CA PHE A 368 4.73 15.58 20.93
C PHE A 368 4.51 16.43 19.67
N LYS A 369 3.33 16.45 19.11
CA LYS A 369 2.93 17.16 17.87
C LYS A 369 3.80 16.82 16.65
N LYS A 370 4.36 15.60 16.66
CA LYS A 370 5.24 15.04 15.64
C LYS A 370 5.25 13.51 15.78
N PRO A 371 5.80 12.78 14.80
CA PRO A 371 6.00 11.35 14.96
C PRO A 371 6.85 11.02 16.16
N VAL A 372 6.50 9.97 16.90
CA VAL A 372 7.18 9.56 18.12
C VAL A 372 7.31 8.04 18.19
N PHE A 373 8.51 7.56 18.48
CA PHE A 373 8.74 6.17 18.85
C PHE A 373 8.43 5.97 20.34
N VAL A 374 7.59 4.98 20.62
CA VAL A 374 7.38 4.45 21.97
C VAL A 374 8.16 3.15 22.07
N THR A 375 9.01 3.00 23.09
CA THR A 375 9.92 1.86 23.22
C THR A 375 9.75 1.13 24.56
N ASP A 376 10.40 -0.02 24.69
CA ASP A 376 10.53 -0.74 25.94
C ASP A 376 9.17 -1.13 26.56
N TYR A 377 8.38 -1.81 25.79
CA TYR A 377 7.04 -2.28 26.16
C TYR A 377 7.10 -3.45 27.18
N PRO A 378 6.06 -3.60 28.01
CA PRO A 378 5.91 -4.77 28.86
C PRO A 378 5.92 -6.08 28.05
N LYS A 379 6.70 -7.07 28.50
CA LYS A 379 6.84 -8.36 27.82
C LYS A 379 5.52 -9.13 27.61
N GLY A 380 4.55 -8.91 28.49
CA GLY A 380 3.27 -9.63 28.48
C GLY A 380 2.34 -9.26 27.32
N ILE A 381 2.58 -8.12 26.66
CA ILE A 381 1.78 -7.60 25.56
C ILE A 381 2.53 -7.56 24.22
N LYS A 382 3.72 -8.16 24.17
CA LYS A 382 4.56 -8.18 22.96
C LYS A 382 5.01 -9.61 22.63
N ALA A 383 5.37 -9.83 21.38
CA ALA A 383 5.70 -11.15 20.84
C ALA A 383 6.96 -11.79 21.48
N PHE A 384 7.05 -13.10 21.38
CA PHE A 384 8.09 -13.93 22.01
C PHE A 384 9.51 -13.67 21.51
N TYR A 385 9.64 -13.23 20.26
CA TYR A 385 10.93 -13.03 19.60
C TYR A 385 11.62 -11.70 19.92
N MET A 386 10.97 -10.83 20.69
CA MET A 386 11.51 -9.52 21.05
C MET A 386 12.53 -9.64 22.18
N LYS A 387 13.66 -8.96 22.03
CA LYS A 387 14.77 -9.02 22.99
C LYS A 387 14.36 -8.52 24.37
N MET A 388 14.62 -9.33 25.39
CA MET A 388 14.39 -8.96 26.78
C MET A 388 15.35 -7.84 27.23
N ASN A 389 14.82 -6.86 27.97
CA ASN A 389 15.63 -5.91 28.70
C ASN A 389 16.18 -6.52 30.00
N GLU A 390 17.23 -5.89 30.56
CA GLU A 390 17.89 -6.34 31.81
C GLU A 390 16.96 -6.33 33.04
N ASP A 391 15.88 -5.55 32.98
CA ASP A 391 14.87 -5.48 34.04
C ASP A 391 14.00 -6.75 34.14
N GLY A 392 14.06 -7.64 33.17
CA GLY A 392 13.27 -8.87 33.08
C GLY A 392 11.75 -8.66 32.92
N LYS A 393 11.29 -7.42 32.73
CA LYS A 393 9.88 -7.02 32.66
C LYS A 393 9.49 -6.45 31.32
N THR A 394 10.42 -5.77 30.64
CA THR A 394 10.19 -5.11 29.36
C THR A 394 11.00 -5.77 28.24
N VAL A 395 10.63 -5.47 27.00
CA VAL A 395 11.31 -5.93 25.78
C VAL A 395 11.68 -4.73 24.92
N ARG A 396 12.75 -4.86 24.13
CA ARG A 396 13.23 -3.85 23.17
C ARG A 396 12.32 -3.77 21.95
N ALA A 397 11.05 -3.50 22.20
CA ALA A 397 10.05 -3.21 21.18
C ALA A 397 10.05 -1.72 20.85
N MET A 398 9.54 -1.38 19.67
CA MET A 398 9.21 -0.02 19.29
C MET A 398 7.93 0.02 18.46
N ASP A 399 7.10 1.03 18.71
CA ASP A 399 6.00 1.42 17.83
C ASP A 399 6.19 2.88 17.42
N LEU A 400 6.14 3.17 16.10
CA LEU A 400 6.14 4.53 15.59
C LEU A 400 4.71 5.04 15.49
N LEU A 401 4.40 6.04 16.29
CA LEU A 401 3.11 6.74 16.27
C LEU A 401 3.22 8.00 15.42
N ALA A 402 2.32 8.18 14.46
CA ALA A 402 2.29 9.36 13.60
C ALA A 402 0.97 10.14 13.77
N PRO A 403 1.01 11.50 13.76
CA PRO A 403 -0.19 12.33 13.87
C PRO A 403 -1.24 11.98 12.81
N GLY A 404 -2.49 11.81 13.20
CA GLY A 404 -3.61 11.50 12.30
C GLY A 404 -3.87 10.01 12.04
N ILE A 405 -2.91 9.12 12.37
CA ILE A 405 -3.11 7.68 12.13
C ILE A 405 -2.83 6.80 13.35
N GLY A 406 -2.00 7.23 14.32
CA GLY A 406 -1.52 6.41 15.42
C GLY A 406 -0.35 5.53 14.98
N GLU A 407 -0.28 4.28 15.41
CA GLU A 407 0.77 3.33 15.05
C GLU A 407 0.83 3.11 13.53
N ILE A 408 2.02 3.27 12.94
CA ILE A 408 2.31 3.06 11.53
C ILE A 408 3.43 2.03 11.29
N ILE A 409 4.36 1.90 12.23
CA ILE A 409 5.41 0.90 12.29
C ILE A 409 5.36 0.23 13.65
N GLY A 410 5.49 -1.11 13.69
CA GLY A 410 5.80 -1.88 14.88
C GLY A 410 7.07 -2.69 14.65
N GLY A 411 8.01 -2.69 15.60
CA GLY A 411 9.28 -3.36 15.42
C GLY A 411 9.97 -3.73 16.74
N SER A 412 11.13 -4.35 16.63
CA SER A 412 11.95 -4.67 17.83
C SER A 412 13.39 -5.05 17.47
N GLN A 413 14.26 -4.95 18.42
CA GLN A 413 15.45 -5.77 18.43
C GLN A 413 15.04 -7.22 18.73
N ARG A 414 15.63 -8.19 18.01
CA ARG A 414 15.27 -9.61 18.12
C ARG A 414 16.07 -10.28 19.23
N GLU A 415 15.45 -11.27 19.91
CA GLU A 415 16.17 -12.05 20.92
C GLU A 415 17.22 -12.92 20.25
N ASP A 416 18.47 -12.72 20.62
CA ASP A 416 19.65 -13.39 20.07
C ASP A 416 20.20 -14.48 21.01
N ASN A 417 19.63 -14.63 22.22
CA ASN A 417 19.95 -15.70 23.18
C ASN A 417 18.96 -16.86 23.02
N LEU A 418 19.47 -18.05 22.71
CA LEU A 418 18.65 -19.25 22.48
C LEU A 418 17.82 -19.64 23.69
N GLU A 419 18.42 -19.65 24.88
CA GLU A 419 17.74 -20.11 26.11
C GLU A 419 16.59 -19.17 26.48
N ILE A 420 16.80 -17.85 26.35
CA ILE A 420 15.78 -16.84 26.61
C ILE A 420 14.66 -16.97 25.59
N LEU A 421 14.98 -17.11 24.29
CA LEU A 421 14.01 -17.29 23.23
C LEU A 421 13.12 -18.50 23.46
N GLU A 422 13.73 -19.68 23.72
CA GLU A 422 12.97 -20.91 23.98
C GLU A 422 12.12 -20.82 25.26
N SER A 423 12.63 -20.15 26.30
CA SER A 423 11.86 -19.89 27.52
C SER A 423 10.63 -19.05 27.25
N ARG A 424 10.77 -17.97 26.46
CA ARG A 424 9.65 -17.11 26.05
C ARG A 424 8.62 -17.85 25.21
N MET A 425 9.06 -18.69 24.28
CA MET A 425 8.15 -19.52 23.47
C MET A 425 7.32 -20.44 24.38
N ARG A 426 7.94 -21.14 25.32
CA ARG A 426 7.22 -22.02 26.26
C ARG A 426 6.27 -21.23 27.18
N GLU A 427 6.65 -20.02 27.61
CA GLU A 427 5.82 -19.14 28.45
C GLU A 427 4.47 -18.80 27.79
N ILE A 428 4.44 -18.68 26.45
CA ILE A 428 3.21 -18.39 25.70
C ILE A 428 2.57 -19.65 25.07
N GLY A 429 3.07 -20.86 25.40
CA GLY A 429 2.52 -22.13 24.95
C GLY A 429 2.98 -22.60 23.58
N LEU A 430 4.02 -21.99 23.00
CA LEU A 430 4.66 -22.49 21.78
C LEU A 430 5.67 -23.61 22.09
N HIS A 431 5.83 -24.52 21.14
CA HIS A 431 6.77 -25.62 21.21
C HIS A 431 8.02 -25.30 20.37
N PRO A 432 9.20 -25.00 20.96
CA PRO A 432 10.41 -24.63 20.22
C PRO A 432 10.81 -25.63 19.13
N GLU A 433 10.47 -26.91 19.33
CA GLU A 433 10.76 -27.99 18.39
C GLU A 433 10.05 -27.83 17.04
N GLU A 434 8.87 -27.19 17.02
CA GLU A 434 8.10 -26.88 15.82
C GLU A 434 8.68 -25.69 15.05
N TYR A 435 9.52 -24.90 15.72
CA TYR A 435 10.19 -23.70 15.18
C TYR A 435 11.71 -23.91 15.04
N SER A 436 12.16 -25.15 14.82
CA SER A 436 13.59 -25.48 14.73
C SER A 436 14.33 -24.62 13.71
N PHE A 437 13.71 -24.32 12.56
CA PHE A 437 14.27 -23.42 11.53
C PHE A 437 14.57 -22.01 12.06
N TYR A 438 13.85 -21.55 13.07
CA TYR A 438 14.01 -20.23 13.69
C TYR A 438 14.97 -20.26 14.86
N THR A 439 14.88 -21.27 15.75
CA THR A 439 15.78 -21.43 16.89
C THR A 439 17.22 -21.77 16.45
N ASP A 440 17.39 -22.46 15.31
CA ASP A 440 18.69 -22.76 14.73
C ASP A 440 19.50 -21.50 14.36
N LEU A 441 18.85 -20.37 14.06
CA LEU A 441 19.55 -19.10 13.85
C LEU A 441 20.31 -18.63 15.10
N ARG A 442 19.85 -19.02 16.30
CA ARG A 442 20.52 -18.72 17.56
C ARG A 442 21.54 -19.79 17.93
N ARG A 443 21.34 -21.01 17.47
CA ARG A 443 22.24 -22.15 17.72
C ARG A 443 23.49 -22.12 16.83
N TYR A 444 23.34 -21.72 15.57
CA TYR A 444 24.39 -21.80 14.55
C TYR A 444 24.95 -20.42 14.16
N GLY A 445 25.36 -19.63 15.14
CA GLY A 445 26.01 -18.35 14.91
C GLY A 445 25.07 -17.16 15.10
N SER A 446 24.55 -17.04 16.32
CA SER A 446 23.70 -15.91 16.72
C SER A 446 24.36 -14.56 16.57
N PHE A 447 23.59 -13.55 16.29
CA PHE A 447 24.03 -12.16 16.11
C PHE A 447 22.92 -11.19 16.52
N PRO A 448 23.24 -9.99 17.02
CA PRO A 448 22.24 -8.98 17.28
C PRO A 448 21.62 -8.52 15.95
N HIS A 449 20.29 -8.48 15.90
CA HIS A 449 19.56 -7.99 14.74
C HIS A 449 18.24 -7.36 15.16
N ALA A 450 17.71 -6.53 14.29
CA ALA A 450 16.48 -5.77 14.54
C ALA A 450 15.69 -5.61 13.24
N GLY A 451 14.41 -5.34 13.37
CA GLY A 451 13.54 -5.14 12.22
C GLY A 451 12.15 -4.67 12.64
N PHE A 452 11.39 -4.25 11.65
CA PHE A 452 10.04 -3.73 11.88
C PHE A 452 9.07 -4.14 10.78
N GLY A 453 7.78 -3.97 11.04
CA GLY A 453 6.71 -4.10 10.07
C GLY A 453 6.05 -2.75 9.79
N LEU A 454 5.90 -2.39 8.51
CA LEU A 454 5.09 -1.27 8.04
C LEU A 454 3.92 -1.80 7.23
N GLY A 455 2.69 -1.49 7.65
CA GLY A 455 1.50 -1.75 6.85
C GLY A 455 1.42 -0.83 5.63
N PHE A 456 1.51 -1.39 4.42
CA PHE A 456 1.52 -0.62 3.17
C PHE A 456 0.27 0.24 3.00
N GLU A 457 -0.89 -0.32 3.27
CA GLU A 457 -2.17 0.37 3.18
C GLU A 457 -2.30 1.48 4.22
N ARG A 458 -1.78 1.26 5.44
CA ARG A 458 -1.75 2.30 6.47
C ARG A 458 -0.90 3.50 6.03
N MET A 459 0.27 3.23 5.45
CA MET A 459 1.12 4.28 4.87
C MET A 459 0.45 5.00 3.70
N LEU A 460 -0.24 4.26 2.83
CA LEU A 460 -0.98 4.86 1.72
C LEU A 460 -2.14 5.74 2.20
N MET A 461 -2.90 5.29 3.22
CA MET A 461 -3.91 6.14 3.88
C MET A 461 -3.29 7.42 4.43
N TYR A 462 -2.15 7.30 5.09
CA TYR A 462 -1.45 8.45 5.69
C TYR A 462 -1.03 9.50 4.65
N ILE A 463 -0.43 9.04 3.54
CA ILE A 463 0.05 9.93 2.45
C ILE A 463 -1.11 10.57 1.69
N THR A 464 -2.23 9.87 1.51
CA THR A 464 -3.36 10.34 0.69
C THR A 464 -4.46 11.04 1.48
N GLY A 465 -4.45 10.94 2.81
CA GLY A 465 -5.54 11.45 3.65
C GLY A 465 -6.80 10.58 3.62
N MET A 466 -6.75 9.40 2.98
CA MET A 466 -7.88 8.47 2.96
C MET A 466 -8.12 7.87 4.34
N THR A 467 -9.38 7.84 4.77
CA THR A 467 -9.75 7.48 6.14
C THR A 467 -10.17 6.03 6.32
N ASN A 468 -10.26 5.26 5.24
CA ASN A 468 -10.70 3.86 5.29
C ASN A 468 -9.82 2.97 4.42
N ILE A 469 -9.29 1.90 5.01
CA ILE A 469 -8.39 0.95 4.34
C ILE A 469 -9.01 0.31 3.09
N ARG A 470 -10.36 0.14 3.09
CA ARG A 470 -11.09 -0.40 1.93
C ARG A 470 -10.97 0.50 0.68
N ASP A 471 -10.60 1.75 0.87
CA ASP A 471 -10.52 2.75 -0.20
C ASP A 471 -9.11 2.91 -0.77
N VAL A 472 -8.12 2.20 -0.19
CA VAL A 472 -6.75 2.17 -0.69
C VAL A 472 -6.32 0.78 -1.20
N ILE A 473 -7.20 -0.20 -1.10
CA ILE A 473 -7.04 -1.56 -1.65
C ILE A 473 -7.90 -1.68 -2.91
N PRO A 474 -7.38 -2.17 -4.04
CA PRO A 474 -8.18 -2.33 -5.27
C PRO A 474 -9.47 -3.13 -5.08
N PHE A 475 -9.38 -4.31 -4.49
CA PHE A 475 -10.47 -5.22 -4.16
C PHE A 475 -10.34 -5.67 -2.70
N PRO A 476 -10.89 -4.93 -1.74
CA PRO A 476 -10.67 -5.20 -0.31
C PRO A 476 -11.33 -6.51 0.13
N ARG A 477 -10.62 -7.25 0.99
CA ARG A 477 -11.12 -8.43 1.70
C ARG A 477 -11.40 -8.06 3.14
N THR A 478 -12.65 -8.19 3.56
CA THR A 478 -13.11 -7.88 4.92
C THR A 478 -14.18 -8.88 5.35
N PRO A 479 -14.53 -8.96 6.64
CA PRO A 479 -15.63 -9.83 7.06
C PRO A 479 -16.88 -9.66 6.18
N LYS A 480 -17.43 -10.77 5.69
CA LYS A 480 -18.59 -10.85 4.79
C LYS A 480 -18.42 -10.20 3.41
N ASN A 481 -17.20 -9.84 3.01
CA ASN A 481 -16.94 -9.26 1.70
C ASN A 481 -15.71 -9.87 1.02
N ALA A 482 -15.95 -10.60 -0.08
CA ALA A 482 -14.96 -11.14 -0.99
C ALA A 482 -15.44 -11.00 -2.46
N LEU A 483 -16.15 -9.90 -2.76
CA LEU A 483 -16.63 -9.59 -4.11
C LEU A 483 -15.46 -9.32 -5.06
N PHE A 484 -15.59 -9.77 -6.29
CA PHE A 484 -14.61 -9.72 -7.42
C PHE A 484 -13.45 -10.71 -7.24
#